data_c17a2172dbc58735c7292b63b0489157
#
_entry.id   c17a2172dbc58735c7292b63b0489157
#
_cell.length_a   1.000
_cell.length_b   1.000
_cell.length_c   1.000
_cell.angle_alpha   90.00
_cell.angle_beta   90.00
_cell.angle_gamma   90.00
#
_symmetry.space_group_name_H-M   'P 1'
#
loop_
_entity.id
_entity.type
_entity.pdbx_description
1 polymer ?
#
loop_
_entity_poly.entity_id
_entity_poly.type
_entity_poly.pdbx_seq_one_letter_code
_entity_poly.pdbx_strand_id
1 'polypeptide(L)'
;MSEGGVIVEGERIIRDLPLEAQIQTLYLLREKKDKYAYLSKRAQEVIYCSENVMRAMSDTSTPCGVLALVRRPSNVFSSGNAVIADGISDPGNLGTIVRTAAACGVKNVLAAGCCDAFSPK
;
A
#
# COMPACT_ATOMS: atom_id res chain seq x y z
N MET A 1 7.64 10.35 -8.49
CA MET A 1 7.12 9.85 -7.20
C MET A 1 8.18 10.04 -6.13
N SER A 2 7.80 10.47 -4.97
CA SER A 2 8.78 10.66 -3.92
C SER A 2 9.28 9.32 -3.40
N GLU A 3 10.54 9.30 -2.94
CA GLU A 3 11.18 8.07 -2.50
C GLU A 3 10.49 7.40 -1.32
N GLY A 4 9.74 8.17 -0.53
CA GLY A 4 9.08 7.64 0.64
C GLY A 4 7.64 7.19 0.43
N GLY A 5 7.16 7.12 -0.83
CA GLY A 5 5.76 6.85 -1.10
C GLY A 5 5.47 5.48 -1.67
N VAL A 6 4.34 4.93 -1.28
CA VAL A 6 3.80 3.69 -1.80
C VAL A 6 2.37 3.96 -2.25
N ILE A 7 2.03 3.53 -3.46
CA ILE A 7 0.68 3.65 -3.99
C ILE A 7 -0.13 2.43 -3.57
N VAL A 8 -1.27 2.69 -2.95
CA VAL A 8 -2.22 1.65 -2.52
C VAL A 8 -3.55 1.93 -3.22
N GLU A 9 -4.09 0.94 -3.89
CA GLU A 9 -5.33 1.10 -4.63
C GLU A 9 -6.44 0.25 -4.03
N GLY A 10 -7.61 0.85 -3.85
CA GLY A 10 -8.81 0.16 -3.41
C GLY A 10 -9.27 0.55 -2.03
N GLU A 11 -10.58 0.69 -1.89
CA GLU A 11 -11.21 1.10 -0.64
C GLU A 11 -10.85 0.16 0.51
N ARG A 12 -10.93 -1.14 0.24
CA ARG A 12 -10.74 -2.13 1.29
C ARG A 12 -9.34 -2.06 1.89
N ILE A 13 -8.33 -2.02 1.02
CA ILE A 13 -6.94 -1.98 1.48
C ILE A 13 -6.67 -0.68 2.23
N ILE A 14 -7.15 0.44 1.69
CA ILE A 14 -6.94 1.75 2.31
C ILE A 14 -7.64 1.81 3.68
N ARG A 15 -8.87 1.30 3.75
CA ARG A 15 -9.62 1.29 5.00
C ARG A 15 -8.91 0.47 6.08
N ASP A 16 -8.30 -0.65 5.68
CA ASP A 16 -7.68 -1.58 6.60
C ASP A 16 -6.23 -1.22 6.96
N LEU A 17 -5.71 -0.11 6.42
CA LEU A 17 -4.38 0.36 6.81
C LEU A 17 -4.34 0.67 8.31
N PRO A 18 -3.21 0.37 8.97
CA PRO A 18 -3.05 0.70 10.38
C PRO A 18 -3.27 2.19 10.63
N LEU A 19 -3.74 2.55 11.81
CA LEU A 19 -4.01 3.95 12.15
C LEU A 19 -2.74 4.80 12.11
N GLU A 20 -1.59 4.20 12.41
CA GLU A 20 -0.31 4.90 12.34
C GLU A 20 0.22 5.09 10.92
N ALA A 21 -0.38 4.44 9.94
CA ALA A 21 0.02 4.64 8.54
C ALA A 21 -0.35 6.06 8.11
N GLN A 22 0.63 6.77 7.54
CA GLN A 22 0.44 8.15 7.11
C GLN A 22 0.02 8.19 5.65
N ILE A 23 -1.24 8.52 5.41
CA ILE A 23 -1.75 8.74 4.06
C ILE A 23 -1.44 10.18 3.69
N GLN A 24 -0.47 10.37 2.80
CA GLN A 24 -0.08 11.71 2.37
C GLN A 24 -1.14 12.32 1.47
N THR A 25 -1.57 11.59 0.47
CA THR A 25 -2.53 12.07 -0.51
C THR A 25 -3.53 10.98 -0.82
N LEU A 26 -4.79 11.36 -0.87
CA LEU A 26 -5.86 10.48 -1.30
C LEU A 26 -6.39 10.99 -2.63
N TYR A 27 -6.34 10.14 -3.66
CA TYR A 27 -6.85 10.47 -4.99
C TYR A 27 -8.21 9.83 -5.16
N LEU A 28 -9.21 10.65 -5.45
CA LEU A 28 -10.60 10.21 -5.55
C LEU A 28 -11.19 10.61 -6.89
N LEU A 29 -12.03 9.74 -7.45
CA LEU A 29 -12.94 10.18 -8.50
C LEU A 29 -13.90 11.21 -7.91
N ARG A 30 -14.09 12.31 -8.62
CA ARG A 30 -14.94 13.40 -8.15
C ARG A 30 -16.35 12.93 -7.83
N GLU A 31 -16.87 12.01 -8.63
CA GLU A 31 -18.21 11.47 -8.46
C GLU A 31 -18.38 10.63 -7.20
N LYS A 32 -17.26 10.14 -6.65
CA LYS A 32 -17.27 9.28 -5.45
C LYS A 32 -16.85 10.02 -4.20
N LYS A 33 -16.87 11.34 -4.23
CA LYS A 33 -16.47 12.17 -3.10
C LYS A 33 -17.20 11.78 -1.81
N ASP A 34 -18.53 11.64 -1.89
CA ASP A 34 -19.31 11.35 -0.69
C ASP A 34 -19.11 9.93 -0.21
N LYS A 35 -18.96 9.00 -1.15
CA LYS A 35 -18.75 7.59 -0.81
C LYS A 35 -17.50 7.37 0.02
N TYR A 36 -16.44 8.11 -0.28
CA TYR A 36 -15.15 7.93 0.36
C TYR A 36 -14.80 9.07 1.32
N ALA A 37 -15.78 9.84 1.74
CA ALA A 37 -15.52 10.96 2.65
C ALA A 37 -14.86 10.52 3.96
N TYR A 38 -15.21 9.32 4.45
CA TYR A 38 -14.62 8.81 5.68
C TYR A 38 -13.13 8.52 5.54
N LEU A 39 -12.67 8.18 4.35
CA LEU A 39 -11.24 7.97 4.09
C LEU A 39 -10.49 9.30 3.99
N SER A 40 -11.16 10.34 3.52
CA SER A 40 -10.55 11.66 3.35
C SER A 40 -10.04 12.23 4.67
N LYS A 41 -10.67 11.86 5.77
CA LYS A 41 -10.27 12.33 7.10
C LYS A 41 -8.90 11.83 7.52
N ARG A 42 -8.42 10.74 6.92
CA ARG A 42 -7.12 10.15 7.24
C ARG A 42 -5.99 10.71 6.42
N ALA A 43 -6.30 11.42 5.34
CA ALA A 43 -5.29 11.91 4.41
C ALA A 43 -4.92 13.35 4.74
N GLN A 44 -3.65 13.70 4.54
CA GLN A 44 -3.19 15.07 4.70
C GLN A 44 -3.70 15.94 3.55
N GLU A 45 -3.84 15.36 2.37
CA GLU A 45 -4.30 16.07 1.18
C GLU A 45 -5.25 15.17 0.40
N VAL A 46 -6.28 15.77 -0.19
CA VAL A 46 -7.23 15.04 -1.04
C VAL A 46 -7.26 15.71 -2.40
N ILE A 47 -7.06 14.92 -3.45
CA ILE A 47 -7.08 15.41 -4.83
C ILE A 47 -8.19 14.67 -5.57
N TYR A 48 -9.09 15.44 -6.18
CA TYR A 48 -10.17 14.88 -6.98
C TYR A 48 -9.73 14.77 -8.42
N CYS A 49 -9.94 13.60 -9.01
CA CYS A 49 -9.46 13.29 -10.35
C CYS A 49 -10.60 12.94 -11.28
N SER A 50 -10.37 13.16 -12.57
CA SER A 50 -11.25 12.62 -13.60
C SER A 50 -11.00 11.14 -13.77
N GLU A 51 -11.93 10.47 -14.46
CA GLU A 51 -11.79 9.05 -14.73
C GLU A 51 -10.54 8.73 -15.53
N ASN A 52 -10.19 9.60 -16.51
CA ASN A 52 -9.00 9.40 -17.33
C ASN A 52 -7.73 9.47 -16.50
N VAL A 53 -7.64 10.44 -15.58
CA VAL A 53 -6.48 10.58 -14.73
C VAL A 53 -6.38 9.40 -13.76
N MET A 54 -7.50 8.98 -13.20
CA MET A 54 -7.53 7.84 -12.30
C MET A 54 -7.06 6.56 -13.00
N ARG A 55 -7.53 6.36 -14.23
CA ARG A 55 -7.13 5.19 -15.01
C ARG A 55 -5.64 5.19 -15.33
N ALA A 56 -5.07 6.39 -15.57
CA ALA A 56 -3.65 6.51 -15.86
C ALA A 56 -2.78 6.19 -14.63
N MET A 57 -3.28 6.44 -13.43
CA MET A 57 -2.55 6.16 -12.20
C MET A 57 -2.75 4.74 -11.69
N SER A 58 -3.79 4.05 -12.16
CA SER A 58 -4.16 2.74 -11.66
C SER A 58 -3.38 1.64 -12.37
N ASP A 59 -3.00 0.62 -11.61
CA ASP A 59 -2.37 -0.58 -12.15
C ASP A 59 -3.40 -1.62 -12.59
N THR A 60 -4.66 -1.38 -12.36
CA THR A 60 -5.72 -2.31 -12.75
C THR A 60 -6.44 -1.82 -13.99
N SER A 61 -7.00 -2.75 -14.73
CA SER A 61 -7.79 -2.41 -15.92
C SER A 61 -9.12 -1.74 -15.55
N THR A 62 -9.60 -1.96 -14.33
CA THR A 62 -10.85 -1.38 -13.85
C THR A 62 -10.60 -0.64 -12.54
N PRO A 63 -10.28 0.66 -12.61
CA PRO A 63 -10.00 1.43 -11.41
C PRO A 63 -11.22 1.48 -10.47
N CYS A 64 -10.96 1.34 -9.19
CA CYS A 64 -12.03 1.36 -8.18
C CYS A 64 -12.41 2.78 -7.75
N GLY A 65 -11.67 3.78 -8.20
CA GLY A 65 -12.01 5.17 -7.93
C GLY A 65 -11.35 5.77 -6.71
N VAL A 66 -10.46 5.04 -6.04
CA VAL A 66 -9.71 5.57 -4.91
C VAL A 66 -8.30 5.00 -4.89
N LEU A 67 -7.32 5.91 -4.76
CA LEU A 67 -5.90 5.57 -4.64
C LEU A 67 -5.34 6.37 -3.48
N ALA A 68 -4.38 5.81 -2.79
CA ALA A 68 -3.70 6.49 -1.70
C ALA A 68 -2.20 6.47 -1.91
N LEU A 69 -1.57 7.60 -1.69
CA LEU A 69 -0.12 7.69 -1.56
C LEU A 69 0.20 7.63 -0.08
N VAL A 70 0.80 6.53 0.33
CA VAL A 70 1.08 6.26 1.73
C VAL A 70 2.58 6.36 1.95
N ARG A 71 2.97 6.96 3.05
CA ARG A 71 4.39 7.05 3.39
C ARG A 71 4.94 5.65 3.64
N ARG A 72 6.10 5.34 3.03
CA ARG A 72 6.76 4.06 3.23
C ARG A 72 7.16 3.93 4.71
N PRO A 73 6.80 2.82 5.36
CA PRO A 73 7.18 2.63 6.76
C PRO A 73 8.68 2.46 6.89
N SER A 74 9.20 2.86 8.05
CA SER A 74 10.61 2.69 8.35
C SER A 74 10.95 1.22 8.52
N ASN A 75 12.16 0.84 8.09
CA ASN A 75 12.67 -0.48 8.34
C ASN A 75 13.15 -0.55 9.80
N VAL A 76 12.42 -1.29 10.61
CA VAL A 76 12.74 -1.47 12.02
C VAL A 76 12.86 -2.94 12.30
N PHE A 77 13.99 -3.33 12.89
CA PHE A 77 14.16 -4.71 13.32
C PHE A 77 13.65 -4.85 14.76
N SER A 78 12.64 -5.68 14.92
CA SER A 78 12.07 -5.96 16.24
C SER A 78 12.75 -7.16 16.85
N SER A 79 12.83 -7.18 18.19
CA SER A 79 13.30 -8.35 18.90
C SER A 79 12.34 -9.51 18.68
N GLY A 80 12.85 -10.67 18.34
CA GLY A 80 12.03 -11.87 18.15
C GLY A 80 12.44 -12.67 16.93
N ASN A 81 11.52 -13.53 16.50
CA ASN A 81 11.76 -14.44 15.39
C ASN A 81 11.87 -13.68 14.07
N ALA A 82 12.59 -14.26 13.13
CA ALA A 82 12.76 -13.71 11.80
C ALA A 82 12.63 -14.80 10.74
N VAL A 83 12.08 -14.44 9.60
CA VAL A 83 12.11 -15.25 8.39
C VAL A 83 13.00 -14.52 7.39
N ILE A 84 13.91 -15.24 6.78
CA ILE A 84 14.78 -14.67 5.74
C ILE A 84 14.33 -15.23 4.40
N ALA A 85 13.90 -14.35 3.50
CA ALA A 85 13.55 -14.71 2.14
C ALA A 85 14.72 -14.31 1.24
N ASP A 86 15.28 -15.28 0.53
CA ASP A 86 16.47 -15.07 -0.29
C ASP A 86 16.13 -15.29 -1.77
N GLY A 87 16.33 -14.25 -2.57
CA GLY A 87 16.22 -14.34 -4.01
C GLY A 87 14.80 -14.49 -4.56
N ILE A 88 13.79 -14.11 -3.80
CA ILE A 88 12.39 -14.20 -4.28
C ILE A 88 12.12 -13.05 -5.24
N SER A 89 11.91 -13.37 -6.51
CA SER A 89 11.71 -12.35 -7.55
C SER A 89 10.25 -12.06 -7.84
N ASP A 90 9.33 -12.97 -7.53
CA ASP A 90 7.91 -12.77 -7.79
C ASP A 90 7.25 -12.05 -6.62
N PRO A 91 6.67 -10.85 -6.84
CA PRO A 91 5.99 -10.11 -5.77
C PRO A 91 4.87 -10.89 -5.10
N GLY A 92 4.14 -11.70 -5.85
CA GLY A 92 3.07 -12.53 -5.28
C GLY A 92 3.59 -13.52 -4.28
N ASN A 93 4.71 -14.18 -4.58
CA ASN A 93 5.33 -15.14 -3.67
C ASN A 93 5.88 -14.44 -2.43
N LEU A 94 6.54 -13.30 -2.62
CA LEU A 94 7.05 -12.54 -1.48
C LEU A 94 5.90 -12.07 -0.57
N GLY A 95 4.81 -11.60 -1.16
CA GLY A 95 3.63 -11.20 -0.40
C GLY A 95 3.02 -12.34 0.39
N THR A 96 2.98 -13.54 -0.20
CA THR A 96 2.49 -14.73 0.49
C THR A 96 3.36 -15.06 1.70
N ILE A 97 4.68 -14.98 1.54
CA ILE A 97 5.61 -15.22 2.64
C ILE A 97 5.36 -14.21 3.77
N VAL A 98 5.24 -12.93 3.44
CA VAL A 98 5.02 -11.88 4.44
C VAL A 98 3.71 -12.10 5.19
N ARG A 99 2.60 -12.37 4.46
CA ARG A 99 1.31 -12.60 5.08
C ARG A 99 1.32 -13.83 5.99
N THR A 100 1.93 -14.91 5.52
CA THR A 100 2.02 -16.15 6.30
C THR A 100 2.84 -15.94 7.57
N ALA A 101 3.98 -15.26 7.44
CA ALA A 101 4.83 -14.95 8.58
C ALA A 101 4.08 -14.12 9.62
N ALA A 102 3.35 -13.11 9.17
CA ALA A 102 2.56 -12.27 10.07
C ALA A 102 1.49 -13.09 10.80
N ALA A 103 0.81 -13.97 10.09
CA ALA A 103 -0.23 -14.82 10.68
C ALA A 103 0.34 -15.78 11.72
N CYS A 104 1.59 -16.20 11.55
CA CYS A 104 2.27 -17.09 12.49
C CYS A 104 2.95 -16.36 13.65
N GLY A 105 2.81 -15.04 13.72
CA GLY A 105 3.40 -14.25 14.80
C GLY A 105 4.88 -13.96 14.63
N VAL A 106 5.43 -14.13 13.43
CA VAL A 106 6.82 -13.80 13.16
C VAL A 106 6.99 -12.29 13.17
N LYS A 107 8.01 -11.80 13.85
CA LYS A 107 8.21 -10.37 14.06
C LYS A 107 8.94 -9.68 12.92
N ASN A 108 9.79 -10.41 12.21
CA ASN A 108 10.64 -9.82 11.18
C ASN A 108 10.64 -10.68 9.92
N VAL A 109 10.59 -10.04 8.76
CA VAL A 109 10.86 -10.68 7.49
C VAL A 109 12.02 -9.91 6.84
N LEU A 110 13.10 -10.60 6.53
CA LEU A 110 14.28 -10.05 5.90
C LEU A 110 14.32 -10.52 4.45
N ALA A 111 14.25 -9.60 3.52
CA ALA A 111 14.26 -9.93 2.09
C ALA A 111 15.63 -9.61 1.51
N ALA A 112 16.37 -10.64 1.15
CA ALA A 112 17.72 -10.52 0.59
C ALA A 112 17.68 -10.83 -0.89
N GLY A 113 18.08 -9.86 -1.73
CA GLY A 113 18.09 -10.05 -3.17
C GLY A 113 16.71 -10.32 -3.78
N CYS A 114 15.65 -9.87 -3.11
CA CYS A 114 14.28 -10.07 -3.56
C CYS A 114 13.78 -8.87 -4.36
N CYS A 115 12.60 -9.02 -4.98
CA CYS A 115 11.90 -7.90 -5.57
C CYS A 115 11.54 -6.88 -4.50
N ASP A 116 11.17 -5.67 -4.93
CA ASP A 116 10.75 -4.62 -3.99
C ASP A 116 9.41 -5.02 -3.36
N ALA A 117 9.40 -5.15 -2.04
CA ALA A 117 8.19 -5.52 -1.29
C ALA A 117 7.10 -4.45 -1.39
N PHE A 118 7.46 -3.23 -1.72
CA PHE A 118 6.53 -2.10 -1.84
C PHE A 118 6.23 -1.74 -3.29
N SER A 119 6.57 -2.61 -4.22
CA SER A 119 6.20 -2.45 -5.61
C SER A 119 4.68 -2.49 -5.75
N PRO A 120 4.10 -1.67 -6.64
CA PRO A 120 2.64 -1.68 -6.84
C PRO A 120 2.11 -2.98 -7.41
N LYS A 121 2.95 -3.84 -7.89
CA LYS A 121 2.47 -5.06 -8.52
C LYS A 121 2.73 -6.29 -7.71
#